data_342dbdc2209079049337b673595814bb
#
_entry.id   342dbdc2209079049337b673595814bb
#
_cell.length_a   1.000
_cell.length_b   1.000
_cell.length_c   1.000
_cell.angle_alpha   90.00
_cell.angle_beta   90.00
_cell.angle_gamma   90.00
#
_symmetry.space_group_name_H-M   'P 1'
#
loop_
_entity.id
_entity.type
_entity.pdbx_description
1 polymer ?
#
loop_
_entity_poly.entity_id
_entity_poly.type
_entity_poly.pdbx_seq_one_letter_code
_entity_poly.pdbx_strand_id
1 'polypeptide(L)'
;MSNELIPELHDCLKLTTLQHNFSDFDRFLNYAPNTRTWKGVIQHHCKIPKQGEEAFPAWPTDRETFLLHIADGFASGFSRHSQSYRGEKSFTVHKLWNPKQINEDLRLQKDEEIIELLNFYSKDPSFEDLKARYRHILISRAEDAHPGMNITSLLTHMILTGKFYRVFKFSKIFQLAESEIRSNVEDAFKLTVNKSREWKIYLARLKFSFSQNPFRVRDLNILDLLKETTSEINKLFPDNILFASSNEILMFYDDHKTVMDKIRSIAASNRLYFSVEYSQRPIEEIKKPDPASLSGSQTENIYPSLPETIFPPICEICQMALSDKIWPTDYHAQFDLSETSIEGTEHLCENCFQIRSRPSRLRKLSKWTEGNADVLWLKITLDYECLTKTLQNLYYDYLRKNNPNAKEKDAEIRFSLIYEFQQDYDAFLEQVSNDLLQVFGNGSLEIVMNDLFCIKTGGYKDIFKLLHLFENHINIFFPEFQKLSNGPIRFGIAHSRAKFPFFEIWRELKEQVCDLLIVLTEHGIIKTSLKYIDNLLAATEGSYRKSAFYKLAEISKLSEKLAELKFNDRSEKTDFEDYENLKRNLLPMGMDFHGIVTFIKLLED
;
A
#
# COMPACT_ATOMS: atom_id res chain seq x y z
N MET A 1 -6.45 4.92 36.57
CA MET A 1 -7.29 4.42 35.45
C MET A 1 -7.64 5.60 34.59
N SER A 2 -7.24 5.61 33.33
CA SER A 2 -7.62 6.70 32.43
C SER A 2 -9.13 6.57 32.18
N ASN A 3 -9.88 7.61 32.52
CA ASN A 3 -11.32 7.66 32.30
C ASN A 3 -11.64 8.03 30.84
N GLU A 4 -10.71 7.71 29.94
CA GLU A 4 -10.76 8.08 28.53
C GLU A 4 -11.46 6.98 27.72
N LEU A 5 -12.34 7.38 26.80
CA LEU A 5 -13.04 6.46 25.91
C LEU A 5 -12.06 5.95 24.84
N ILE A 6 -12.01 4.63 24.63
CA ILE A 6 -11.27 3.98 23.56
C ILE A 6 -12.24 3.66 22.42
N PRO A 7 -12.24 4.46 21.34
CA PRO A 7 -13.28 4.38 20.31
C PRO A 7 -13.25 3.07 19.52
N GLU A 8 -12.07 2.46 19.34
CA GLU A 8 -11.93 1.19 18.64
C GLU A 8 -12.65 0.02 19.34
N LEU A 9 -12.97 0.15 20.61
CA LEU A 9 -13.63 -0.91 21.37
C LEU A 9 -15.17 -0.89 21.27
N HIS A 10 -15.75 0.06 20.54
CA HIS A 10 -17.20 0.29 20.52
C HIS A 10 -18.03 -0.91 20.03
N ASP A 11 -17.52 -1.67 19.10
CA ASP A 11 -18.21 -2.76 18.41
C ASP A 11 -17.86 -4.17 18.95
N CYS A 12 -17.33 -4.25 20.17
CA CYS A 12 -16.90 -5.53 20.76
C CYS A 12 -17.99 -6.61 20.78
N LEU A 13 -19.22 -6.22 20.87
CA LEU A 13 -20.35 -7.16 20.91
C LEU A 13 -20.61 -7.86 19.58
N LYS A 14 -20.13 -7.28 18.47
CA LYS A 14 -20.11 -7.95 17.17
C LYS A 14 -19.15 -9.15 17.13
N LEU A 15 -18.26 -9.32 18.12
CA LEU A 15 -17.46 -10.54 18.29
C LEU A 15 -18.31 -11.74 18.71
N THR A 16 -19.54 -11.52 19.16
CA THR A 16 -20.47 -12.53 19.66
C THR A 16 -21.60 -12.80 18.67
N THR A 17 -22.36 -13.84 18.91
CA THR A 17 -23.61 -14.12 18.18
C THR A 17 -24.81 -13.31 18.73
N LEU A 18 -24.61 -12.56 19.81
CA LEU A 18 -25.66 -11.72 20.38
C LEU A 18 -26.08 -10.64 19.38
N GLN A 19 -27.37 -10.37 19.33
CA GLN A 19 -27.89 -9.23 18.59
C GLN A 19 -27.78 -7.97 19.46
N HIS A 20 -27.63 -6.81 18.81
CA HIS A 20 -27.62 -5.52 19.50
C HIS A 20 -29.03 -5.11 19.98
N ASN A 21 -29.78 -6.04 20.55
CA ASN A 21 -31.06 -5.78 21.15
C ASN A 21 -30.99 -5.96 22.69
N PHE A 22 -31.88 -5.31 23.40
CA PHE A 22 -31.85 -5.28 24.86
C PHE A 22 -32.01 -6.65 25.50
N SER A 23 -32.85 -7.50 24.91
CA SER A 23 -33.16 -8.81 25.46
C SER A 23 -31.97 -9.76 25.50
N ASP A 24 -31.05 -9.62 24.52
CA ASP A 24 -29.85 -10.47 24.44
C ASP A 24 -28.79 -10.08 25.45
N PHE A 25 -28.79 -8.79 25.88
CA PHE A 25 -27.81 -8.25 26.83
C PHE A 25 -28.21 -8.36 28.27
N ASP A 26 -29.50 -8.38 28.57
CA ASP A 26 -30.03 -8.25 29.95
C ASP A 26 -29.37 -9.27 30.89
N ARG A 27 -29.21 -10.51 30.44
CA ARG A 27 -28.59 -11.55 31.25
C ARG A 27 -27.08 -11.33 31.52
N PHE A 28 -26.41 -10.50 30.72
CA PHE A 28 -24.98 -10.21 30.86
C PHE A 28 -24.71 -8.84 31.49
N LEU A 29 -25.72 -8.01 31.71
CA LEU A 29 -25.54 -6.65 32.24
C LEU A 29 -24.85 -6.61 33.61
N ASN A 30 -25.00 -7.66 34.41
CA ASN A 30 -24.30 -7.79 35.70
C ASN A 30 -22.78 -7.92 35.58
N TYR A 31 -22.29 -8.32 34.42
CA TYR A 31 -20.84 -8.42 34.11
C TYR A 31 -20.35 -7.17 33.41
N ALA A 32 -21.23 -6.24 33.03
CA ALA A 32 -20.85 -5.04 32.29
C ALA A 32 -19.96 -4.13 33.14
N PRO A 33 -18.78 -3.73 32.63
CA PRO A 33 -17.89 -2.83 33.33
C PRO A 33 -18.48 -1.41 33.38
N ASN A 34 -18.37 -0.75 34.50
CA ASN A 34 -18.78 0.66 34.63
C ASN A 34 -17.66 1.58 34.12
N THR A 35 -17.33 1.51 32.83
CA THR A 35 -16.33 2.35 32.19
C THR A 35 -16.96 3.25 31.12
N ARG A 36 -16.27 4.34 30.76
CA ARG A 36 -16.72 5.23 29.69
C ARG A 36 -16.74 4.51 28.34
N THR A 37 -15.77 3.63 28.10
CA THR A 37 -15.73 2.79 26.89
C THR A 37 -16.95 1.89 26.79
N TRP A 38 -17.34 1.22 27.89
CA TRP A 38 -18.52 0.37 27.89
C TRP A 38 -19.82 1.15 27.65
N LYS A 39 -19.92 2.35 28.21
CA LYS A 39 -21.04 3.26 27.93
C LYS A 39 -21.07 3.58 26.42
N GLY A 40 -19.93 3.84 25.80
CA GLY A 40 -19.80 4.02 24.35
C GLY A 40 -20.26 2.78 23.57
N VAL A 41 -19.88 1.57 24.00
CA VAL A 41 -20.33 0.29 23.41
C VAL A 41 -21.85 0.19 23.36
N ILE A 42 -22.53 0.58 24.44
CA ILE A 42 -23.99 0.50 24.51
C ILE A 42 -24.66 1.61 23.69
N GLN A 43 -24.14 2.84 23.74
CA GLN A 43 -24.83 4.05 23.24
C GLN A 43 -24.49 4.44 21.79
N HIS A 44 -23.44 3.90 21.18
CA HIS A 44 -23.04 4.34 19.82
C HIS A 44 -24.09 4.03 18.73
N HIS A 45 -24.93 3.03 18.91
CA HIS A 45 -26.04 2.69 18.01
C HIS A 45 -27.38 3.32 18.37
N CYS A 46 -27.39 4.32 19.26
CA CYS A 46 -28.64 4.97 19.65
C CYS A 46 -29.42 5.48 18.42
N LYS A 47 -30.74 5.28 18.44
CA LYS A 47 -31.63 5.79 17.40
C LYS A 47 -32.47 6.90 17.99
N ILE A 48 -32.79 7.91 17.18
CA ILE A 48 -33.78 8.92 17.55
C ILE A 48 -35.12 8.19 17.78
N PRO A 49 -35.71 8.25 18.99
CA PRO A 49 -36.98 7.60 19.26
C PRO A 49 -38.09 8.20 18.38
N LYS A 50 -38.93 7.37 17.82
CA LYS A 50 -40.17 7.84 17.22
C LYS A 50 -41.09 8.36 18.36
N GLN A 51 -42.00 9.29 18.01
CA GLN A 51 -42.87 9.90 18.97
C GLN A 51 -43.64 8.84 19.77
N GLY A 52 -43.42 8.77 21.10
CA GLY A 52 -44.03 7.80 22.02
C GLY A 52 -43.22 6.52 22.31
N GLU A 53 -42.04 6.36 21.74
CA GLU A 53 -41.12 5.25 22.03
C GLU A 53 -40.03 5.71 23.00
N GLU A 54 -39.63 4.85 23.95
CA GLU A 54 -38.43 5.10 24.75
C GLU A 54 -37.17 4.87 23.86
N ALA A 55 -36.21 5.79 23.96
CA ALA A 55 -34.94 5.65 23.26
C ALA A 55 -34.16 4.49 23.85
N PHE A 56 -33.88 3.47 23.01
CA PHE A 56 -32.95 2.42 23.40
C PHE A 56 -31.93 2.17 22.27
N PRO A 57 -30.67 2.06 22.60
CA PRO A 57 -30.04 2.42 23.88
C PRO A 57 -30.20 3.91 24.21
N ALA A 58 -30.08 4.27 25.51
CA ALA A 58 -30.23 5.65 25.95
C ALA A 58 -29.31 6.58 25.14
N TRP A 59 -29.85 7.75 24.79
CA TRP A 59 -29.14 8.76 24.00
C TRP A 59 -27.81 9.17 24.65
N PRO A 60 -26.72 9.42 23.89
CA PRO A 60 -25.47 9.89 24.47
C PRO A 60 -25.67 11.19 25.23
N THR A 61 -25.26 11.20 26.49
CA THR A 61 -25.38 12.37 27.36
C THR A 61 -24.09 13.15 27.50
N ASP A 62 -22.99 12.63 26.96
CA ASP A 62 -21.68 13.26 26.97
C ASP A 62 -21.11 13.39 25.56
N ARG A 63 -20.20 14.36 25.40
CA ARG A 63 -19.58 14.70 24.13
C ARG A 63 -18.83 13.52 23.51
N GLU A 64 -18.09 12.77 24.28
CA GLU A 64 -17.23 11.72 23.75
C GLU A 64 -18.02 10.56 23.17
N THR A 65 -19.07 10.11 23.87
CA THR A 65 -19.99 9.09 23.36
C THR A 65 -20.74 9.58 22.11
N PHE A 66 -21.08 10.85 22.07
CA PHE A 66 -21.73 11.46 20.91
C PHE A 66 -20.78 11.52 19.69
N LEU A 67 -19.52 11.92 19.89
CA LEU A 67 -18.51 11.89 18.84
C LEU A 67 -18.24 10.48 18.34
N LEU A 68 -18.25 9.48 19.23
CA LEU A 68 -18.12 8.09 18.86
C LEU A 68 -19.27 7.65 17.93
N HIS A 69 -20.52 7.99 18.27
CA HIS A 69 -21.67 7.69 17.43
C HIS A 69 -21.53 8.29 16.01
N ILE A 70 -21.06 9.54 15.92
CA ILE A 70 -20.81 10.17 14.61
C ILE A 70 -19.67 9.47 13.87
N ALA A 71 -18.57 9.16 14.56
CA ALA A 71 -17.41 8.50 13.96
C ALA A 71 -17.76 7.11 13.44
N ASP A 72 -18.55 6.33 14.17
CA ASP A 72 -19.10 5.04 13.73
C ASP A 72 -19.96 5.20 12.46
N GLY A 73 -20.87 6.20 12.46
CA GLY A 73 -21.69 6.51 11.29
C GLY A 73 -20.85 6.86 10.05
N PHE A 74 -19.73 7.56 10.21
CA PHE A 74 -18.80 7.83 9.12
C PHE A 74 -18.02 6.58 8.68
N ALA A 75 -17.48 5.82 9.62
CA ALA A 75 -16.78 4.56 9.30
C ALA A 75 -17.70 3.60 8.55
N SER A 76 -18.95 3.44 9.01
CA SER A 76 -19.99 2.69 8.31
C SER A 76 -20.26 3.24 6.90
N GLY A 77 -20.28 4.57 6.73
CA GLY A 77 -20.44 5.20 5.42
C GLY A 77 -19.26 4.95 4.47
N PHE A 78 -18.06 4.73 4.99
CA PHE A 78 -16.88 4.33 4.24
C PHE A 78 -16.86 2.84 3.88
N SER A 79 -17.65 2.02 4.55
CA SER A 79 -17.76 0.57 4.35
C SER A 79 -18.99 0.16 3.55
N ARG A 80 -20.11 0.88 3.71
CA ARG A 80 -21.38 0.51 3.08
C ARG A 80 -21.41 0.89 1.62
N HIS A 81 -21.48 -0.13 0.79
CA HIS A 81 -21.70 -0.06 -0.64
C HIS A 81 -23.21 0.11 -0.92
N SER A 82 -23.55 0.80 -1.96
CA SER A 82 -24.79 1.55 -2.18
C SER A 82 -26.14 0.80 -2.21
N GLN A 83 -26.19 -0.54 -2.08
CA GLN A 83 -27.49 -1.24 -2.15
C GLN A 83 -27.54 -2.50 -1.27
N SER A 84 -28.62 -2.65 -0.50
CA SER A 84 -28.94 -3.88 0.19
C SER A 84 -29.45 -4.94 -0.79
N TYR A 85 -28.68 -5.98 -1.01
CA TYR A 85 -29.15 -7.14 -1.76
C TYR A 85 -30.06 -8.00 -0.87
N ARG A 86 -31.08 -8.61 -1.47
CA ARG A 86 -31.92 -9.59 -0.80
C ARG A 86 -31.24 -10.95 -0.83
N GLY A 87 -31.01 -11.56 0.34
CA GLY A 87 -30.37 -12.86 0.47
C GLY A 87 -30.05 -13.19 1.91
N GLU A 88 -29.50 -14.37 2.16
CA GLU A 88 -29.06 -14.77 3.48
C GLU A 88 -27.87 -13.94 3.96
N LYS A 89 -27.86 -13.58 5.23
CA LYS A 89 -26.76 -12.83 5.84
C LYS A 89 -25.54 -13.74 5.97
N SER A 90 -24.38 -13.21 5.59
CA SER A 90 -23.09 -13.85 5.81
C SER A 90 -22.28 -13.01 6.79
N PHE A 91 -21.92 -13.61 7.91
CA PHE A 91 -21.16 -12.94 8.96
C PHE A 91 -19.65 -13.01 8.74
N THR A 92 -19.20 -13.70 7.69
CA THR A 92 -17.79 -13.83 7.33
C THR A 92 -17.41 -12.84 6.24
N VAL A 93 -16.18 -12.31 6.32
CA VAL A 93 -15.63 -11.41 5.31
C VAL A 93 -15.35 -12.17 4.03
N HIS A 94 -15.80 -11.62 2.91
CA HIS A 94 -15.42 -12.08 1.58
C HIS A 94 -14.31 -11.17 1.02
N LYS A 95 -13.06 -11.59 1.16
CA LYS A 95 -11.93 -10.86 0.59
C LYS A 95 -11.90 -11.02 -0.94
N LEU A 96 -12.10 -9.94 -1.67
CA LEU A 96 -12.21 -9.96 -3.14
C LEU A 96 -10.94 -10.50 -3.82
N TRP A 97 -9.77 -10.20 -3.26
CA TRP A 97 -8.46 -10.64 -3.78
C TRP A 97 -8.04 -12.03 -3.31
N ASN A 98 -8.68 -12.54 -2.24
CA ASN A 98 -8.40 -13.86 -1.66
C ASN A 98 -9.67 -14.52 -1.10
N PRO A 99 -10.58 -14.99 -1.95
CA PRO A 99 -11.88 -15.54 -1.53
C PRO A 99 -11.78 -16.85 -0.74
N LYS A 100 -10.61 -17.50 -0.69
CA LYS A 100 -10.43 -18.79 0.00
C LYS A 100 -10.11 -18.65 1.49
N GLN A 101 -9.81 -17.45 1.97
CA GLN A 101 -9.15 -17.27 3.25
C GLN A 101 -10.06 -17.47 4.47
N ILE A 102 -11.38 -17.27 4.38
CA ILE A 102 -12.26 -17.28 5.55
C ILE A 102 -13.63 -17.87 5.19
N ASN A 103 -13.91 -19.09 5.68
CA ASN A 103 -15.20 -19.76 5.43
C ASN A 103 -16.00 -20.08 6.71
N GLU A 104 -15.48 -19.79 7.91
CA GLU A 104 -16.11 -20.15 9.16
C GLU A 104 -16.54 -18.92 9.96
N ASP A 105 -17.75 -18.98 10.53
CA ASP A 105 -18.21 -18.00 11.50
C ASP A 105 -17.53 -18.27 12.85
N LEU A 106 -16.52 -17.48 13.16
CA LEU A 106 -15.71 -17.61 14.38
C LEU A 106 -16.24 -16.80 15.56
N ARG A 107 -17.46 -16.23 15.46
CA ARG A 107 -18.04 -15.45 16.57
C ARG A 107 -18.20 -16.31 17.82
N LEU A 108 -18.01 -15.66 18.99
CA LEU A 108 -18.23 -16.28 20.29
C LEU A 108 -19.70 -16.63 20.46
N GLN A 109 -20.00 -17.89 20.76
CA GLN A 109 -21.38 -18.40 20.81
C GLN A 109 -21.77 -18.87 22.22
N LYS A 110 -20.78 -19.39 22.98
CA LYS A 110 -21.04 -19.92 24.32
C LYS A 110 -21.09 -18.83 25.37
N ASP A 111 -21.97 -18.96 26.33
CA ASP A 111 -22.11 -18.03 27.43
C ASP A 111 -20.81 -17.82 28.20
N GLU A 112 -20.01 -18.86 28.37
CA GLU A 112 -18.69 -18.81 29.02
C GLU A 112 -17.71 -17.91 28.25
N GLU A 113 -17.68 -18.03 26.93
CA GLU A 113 -16.82 -17.21 26.05
C GLU A 113 -17.25 -15.73 26.08
N ILE A 114 -18.57 -15.50 26.12
CA ILE A 114 -19.14 -14.13 26.20
C ILE A 114 -18.82 -13.49 27.57
N ILE A 115 -18.98 -14.25 28.66
CA ILE A 115 -18.60 -13.78 30.02
C ILE A 115 -17.10 -13.50 30.08
N GLU A 116 -16.28 -14.34 29.45
CA GLU A 116 -14.83 -14.10 29.37
C GLU A 116 -14.49 -12.80 28.63
N LEU A 117 -15.18 -12.50 27.52
CA LEU A 117 -15.06 -11.23 26.82
C LEU A 117 -15.44 -10.06 27.71
N LEU A 118 -16.56 -10.13 28.44
CA LEU A 118 -17.00 -9.08 29.37
C LEU A 118 -16.01 -8.87 30.53
N ASN A 119 -15.49 -9.97 31.09
CA ASN A 119 -14.44 -9.93 32.11
C ASN A 119 -13.13 -9.33 31.58
N PHE A 120 -12.80 -9.56 30.31
CA PHE A 120 -11.68 -8.90 29.67
C PHE A 120 -11.91 -7.38 29.58
N TYR A 121 -13.10 -6.96 29.14
CA TYR A 121 -13.47 -5.54 29.08
C TYR A 121 -13.53 -4.86 30.45
N SER A 122 -13.91 -5.60 31.51
CA SER A 122 -13.93 -5.05 32.88
C SER A 122 -12.57 -4.59 33.40
N LYS A 123 -11.48 -5.07 32.77
CA LYS A 123 -10.10 -4.70 33.08
C LYS A 123 -9.60 -3.46 32.32
N ASP A 124 -10.48 -2.79 31.59
CA ASP A 124 -10.17 -1.61 30.77
C ASP A 124 -9.01 -1.86 29.78
N PRO A 125 -9.14 -2.84 28.87
CA PRO A 125 -8.07 -3.25 27.96
C PRO A 125 -7.78 -2.16 26.92
N SER A 126 -6.57 -2.15 26.41
CA SER A 126 -6.24 -1.40 25.20
C SER A 126 -6.79 -2.07 23.95
N PHE A 127 -6.84 -1.34 22.86
CA PHE A 127 -7.19 -1.94 21.55
C PHE A 127 -6.15 -2.98 21.08
N GLU A 128 -4.88 -2.78 21.44
CA GLU A 128 -3.82 -3.77 21.14
C GLU A 128 -4.06 -5.10 21.90
N ASP A 129 -4.51 -5.04 23.16
CA ASP A 129 -4.88 -6.23 23.92
C ASP A 129 -6.06 -6.96 23.27
N LEU A 130 -7.07 -6.21 22.78
CA LEU A 130 -8.20 -6.81 22.05
C LEU A 130 -7.73 -7.49 20.77
N LYS A 131 -6.88 -6.81 19.98
CA LYS A 131 -6.31 -7.39 18.76
C LYS A 131 -5.47 -8.64 19.07
N ALA A 132 -4.63 -8.58 20.09
CA ALA A 132 -3.80 -9.73 20.45
C ALA A 132 -4.64 -10.96 20.79
N ARG A 133 -5.78 -10.77 21.44
CA ARG A 133 -6.64 -11.88 21.89
C ARG A 133 -7.64 -12.35 20.84
N TYR A 134 -8.29 -11.46 20.13
CA TYR A 134 -9.43 -11.73 19.27
C TYR A 134 -9.19 -11.40 17.79
N ARG A 135 -7.94 -11.21 17.36
CA ARG A 135 -7.59 -10.85 15.98
C ARG A 135 -8.25 -11.76 14.94
N HIS A 136 -8.23 -13.07 15.20
CA HIS A 136 -8.78 -14.07 14.28
C HIS A 136 -10.29 -13.88 14.03
N ILE A 137 -11.04 -13.45 15.07
CA ILE A 137 -12.46 -13.11 14.91
C ILE A 137 -12.60 -11.75 14.21
N LEU A 138 -11.85 -10.75 14.65
CA LEU A 138 -11.93 -9.39 14.12
C LEU A 138 -11.70 -9.31 12.61
N ILE A 139 -10.73 -10.08 12.08
CA ILE A 139 -10.42 -10.11 10.64
C ILE A 139 -11.38 -10.98 9.84
N SER A 140 -12.01 -11.97 10.46
CA SER A 140 -12.94 -12.90 9.79
C SER A 140 -14.38 -12.41 9.80
N ARG A 141 -14.75 -11.59 10.79
CA ARG A 141 -16.09 -11.06 10.97
C ARG A 141 -16.33 -9.87 10.04
N ALA A 142 -17.36 -9.98 9.20
CA ALA A 142 -17.78 -8.86 8.36
C ALA A 142 -18.37 -7.71 9.20
N GLU A 143 -18.04 -6.49 8.85
CA GLU A 143 -18.66 -5.30 9.45
C GLU A 143 -20.17 -5.27 9.18
N ASP A 144 -20.56 -5.51 7.93
CA ASP A 144 -21.96 -5.64 7.51
C ASP A 144 -22.21 -7.03 6.94
N ALA A 145 -23.16 -7.77 7.51
CA ALA A 145 -23.47 -9.14 7.12
C ALA A 145 -24.45 -9.25 5.94
N HIS A 146 -24.93 -8.14 5.38
CA HIS A 146 -25.84 -8.21 4.24
C HIS A 146 -25.10 -8.70 2.98
N PRO A 147 -25.78 -9.48 2.13
CA PRO A 147 -25.17 -10.01 0.92
C PRO A 147 -24.58 -8.90 0.04
N GLY A 148 -23.34 -9.09 -0.39
CA GLY A 148 -22.62 -8.11 -1.19
C GLY A 148 -22.01 -6.94 -0.42
N MET A 149 -22.25 -6.83 0.90
CA MET A 149 -21.64 -5.81 1.77
C MET A 149 -20.58 -6.39 2.71
N ASN A 150 -20.47 -7.69 2.79
CA ASN A 150 -19.55 -8.41 3.68
C ASN A 150 -18.12 -8.49 3.13
N ILE A 151 -17.61 -7.40 2.55
CA ILE A 151 -16.27 -7.34 1.93
C ILE A 151 -15.24 -6.61 2.78
N THR A 152 -15.63 -6.06 3.92
CA THR A 152 -14.75 -5.40 4.90
C THR A 152 -14.89 -6.02 6.26
N SER A 153 -13.78 -6.12 6.99
CA SER A 153 -13.72 -6.73 8.30
C SER A 153 -14.17 -5.78 9.41
N LEU A 154 -14.61 -6.37 10.51
CA LEU A 154 -14.90 -5.64 11.74
C LEU A 154 -13.64 -4.90 12.24
N LEU A 155 -12.46 -5.50 12.09
CA LEU A 155 -11.18 -4.86 12.46
C LEU A 155 -11.00 -3.53 11.74
N THR A 156 -11.17 -3.53 10.42
CA THR A 156 -11.04 -2.32 9.58
C THR A 156 -12.05 -1.25 10.01
N HIS A 157 -13.30 -1.64 10.25
CA HIS A 157 -14.33 -0.71 10.73
C HIS A 157 -13.96 -0.08 12.07
N MET A 158 -13.53 -0.87 13.05
CA MET A 158 -13.13 -0.39 14.37
C MET A 158 -11.95 0.58 14.29
N ILE A 159 -10.93 0.28 13.47
CA ILE A 159 -9.78 1.18 13.25
C ILE A 159 -10.23 2.50 12.61
N LEU A 160 -11.06 2.46 11.57
CA LEU A 160 -11.55 3.66 10.91
C LEU A 160 -12.41 4.51 11.85
N THR A 161 -13.27 3.89 12.67
CA THR A 161 -14.03 4.60 13.72
C THR A 161 -13.10 5.33 14.68
N GLY A 162 -12.03 4.66 15.14
CA GLY A 162 -11.02 5.28 16.00
C GLY A 162 -10.34 6.48 15.35
N LYS A 163 -9.95 6.36 14.06
CA LYS A 163 -9.35 7.45 13.28
C LYS A 163 -10.30 8.64 13.17
N PHE A 164 -11.55 8.42 12.75
CA PHE A 164 -12.55 9.50 12.65
C PHE A 164 -12.83 10.15 13.99
N TYR A 165 -13.00 9.36 15.05
CA TYR A 165 -13.22 9.88 16.39
C TYR A 165 -12.11 10.85 16.82
N ARG A 166 -10.82 10.46 16.66
CA ARG A 166 -9.69 11.31 17.06
C ARG A 166 -9.60 12.57 16.21
N VAL A 167 -9.81 12.48 14.88
CA VAL A 167 -9.84 13.67 14.01
C VAL A 167 -10.99 14.59 14.41
N PHE A 168 -12.18 14.07 14.68
CA PHE A 168 -13.34 14.86 15.07
C PHE A 168 -13.16 15.49 16.45
N LYS A 169 -12.54 14.80 17.41
CA LYS A 169 -12.29 15.30 18.76
C LYS A 169 -11.49 16.61 18.76
N PHE A 170 -10.57 16.77 17.79
CA PHE A 170 -9.70 17.94 17.66
C PHE A 170 -10.19 18.96 16.62
N SER A 171 -11.21 18.64 15.86
CA SER A 171 -11.76 19.54 14.85
C SER A 171 -12.48 20.73 15.47
N LYS A 172 -12.24 21.93 14.94
CA LYS A 172 -12.90 23.18 15.36
C LYS A 172 -14.43 23.12 15.20
N ILE A 173 -14.92 22.37 14.21
CA ILE A 173 -16.36 22.25 13.93
C ILE A 173 -17.08 21.54 15.09
N PHE A 174 -16.47 20.49 15.64
CA PHE A 174 -17.05 19.77 16.78
C PHE A 174 -16.87 20.49 18.12
N GLN A 175 -15.95 21.45 18.22
CA GLN A 175 -15.84 22.32 19.40
C GLN A 175 -17.05 23.27 19.53
N LEU A 176 -17.58 23.75 18.41
CA LEU A 176 -18.80 24.58 18.39
C LEU A 176 -20.03 23.78 18.81
N ALA A 177 -20.12 22.50 18.48
CA ALA A 177 -21.23 21.64 18.87
C ALA A 177 -21.27 21.33 20.38
N GLU A 178 -20.17 21.48 21.12
CA GLU A 178 -20.13 21.18 22.56
C GLU A 178 -21.04 22.07 23.41
N SER A 179 -21.15 23.35 23.07
CA SER A 179 -22.05 24.29 23.77
C SER A 179 -23.52 24.00 23.47
N GLU A 180 -23.84 23.48 22.31
CA GLU A 180 -25.19 23.15 21.86
C GLU A 180 -25.65 21.77 22.36
N ILE A 181 -24.75 20.77 22.46
CA ILE A 181 -25.04 19.43 23.01
C ILE A 181 -25.49 19.51 24.46
N ARG A 182 -25.00 20.48 25.22
CA ARG A 182 -25.35 20.65 26.63
C ARG A 182 -26.80 21.16 26.84
N SER A 183 -27.42 21.79 25.86
CA SER A 183 -28.75 22.38 26.01
C SER A 183 -29.90 21.45 25.61
N ASN A 184 -29.75 20.67 24.56
CA ASN A 184 -30.72 19.68 24.09
C ASN A 184 -30.07 18.68 23.14
N VAL A 185 -29.95 17.43 23.57
CA VAL A 185 -29.22 16.37 22.82
C VAL A 185 -29.87 16.04 21.48
N GLU A 186 -31.20 16.04 21.38
CA GLU A 186 -31.91 15.74 20.13
C GLU A 186 -31.69 16.82 19.07
N ASP A 187 -31.76 18.09 19.46
CA ASP A 187 -31.55 19.22 18.59
C ASP A 187 -30.07 19.34 18.22
N ALA A 188 -29.15 19.05 19.13
CA ALA A 188 -27.72 19.01 18.88
C ALA A 188 -27.37 17.94 17.84
N PHE A 189 -27.97 16.76 17.91
CA PHE A 189 -27.74 15.71 16.91
C PHE A 189 -28.23 16.12 15.52
N LYS A 190 -29.48 16.63 15.41
CA LYS A 190 -30.01 17.13 14.14
C LYS A 190 -29.15 18.25 13.56
N LEU A 191 -28.71 19.17 14.40
CA LEU A 191 -27.85 20.28 14.02
C LEU A 191 -26.49 19.77 13.56
N THR A 192 -25.87 18.81 14.26
CA THR A 192 -24.56 18.24 13.90
C THR A 192 -24.65 17.41 12.63
N VAL A 193 -25.71 16.63 12.42
CA VAL A 193 -25.94 15.91 11.16
C VAL A 193 -26.11 16.90 10.00
N ASN A 194 -26.85 17.99 10.19
CA ASN A 194 -27.02 19.01 9.16
C ASN A 194 -25.69 19.76 8.90
N LYS A 195 -24.98 20.16 9.95
CA LYS A 195 -23.66 20.81 9.82
C LYS A 195 -22.60 19.89 9.22
N SER A 196 -22.64 18.58 9.50
CA SER A 196 -21.71 17.63 8.88
C SER A 196 -21.88 17.52 7.37
N ARG A 197 -23.11 17.76 6.85
CA ARG A 197 -23.36 17.85 5.40
C ARG A 197 -22.72 19.09 4.77
N GLU A 198 -22.60 20.16 5.52
CA GLU A 198 -21.95 21.40 5.10
C GLU A 198 -20.46 21.39 5.38
N TRP A 199 -19.99 20.47 6.22
CA TRP A 199 -18.60 20.41 6.61
C TRP A 199 -17.72 19.93 5.47
N LYS A 200 -16.78 20.78 5.10
CA LYS A 200 -15.82 20.49 4.05
C LYS A 200 -14.49 20.10 4.66
N ILE A 201 -13.96 19.02 4.17
CA ILE A 201 -12.60 18.58 4.48
C ILE A 201 -11.78 18.49 3.19
N TYR A 202 -10.46 18.56 3.35
CA TYR A 202 -9.53 18.33 2.26
C TYR A 202 -9.23 16.84 2.15
N LEU A 203 -9.29 16.32 0.94
CA LEU A 203 -8.68 15.05 0.56
C LEU A 203 -7.41 15.40 -0.22
N ALA A 204 -6.26 14.86 0.19
CA ALA A 204 -4.99 15.11 -0.45
C ALA A 204 -4.25 13.81 -0.74
N ARG A 205 -3.68 13.76 -1.95
CA ARG A 205 -2.75 12.73 -2.40
C ARG A 205 -1.37 13.35 -2.48
N LEU A 206 -0.48 12.94 -1.59
CA LEU A 206 0.90 13.38 -1.52
C LEU A 206 1.76 12.38 -2.30
N LYS A 207 2.47 12.84 -3.32
CA LYS A 207 3.44 12.03 -4.06
C LYS A 207 4.83 12.58 -3.81
N PHE A 208 5.70 11.79 -3.20
CA PHE A 208 7.08 12.14 -2.93
C PHE A 208 7.98 11.61 -4.04
N SER A 209 8.86 12.46 -4.52
CA SER A 209 9.85 12.11 -5.53
C SER A 209 11.18 12.79 -5.21
N PHE A 210 12.21 12.37 -5.91
CA PHE A 210 13.51 13.03 -5.88
C PHE A 210 13.98 13.27 -7.31
N SER A 211 14.67 14.36 -7.52
CA SER A 211 15.22 14.76 -8.82
C SER A 211 16.65 14.24 -9.03
N GLN A 212 17.26 13.75 -7.97
CA GLN A 212 18.63 13.26 -8.00
C GLN A 212 18.73 11.99 -8.83
N ASN A 213 19.81 11.89 -9.60
CA ASN A 213 20.21 10.66 -10.31
C ASN A 213 21.33 9.99 -9.50
N PRO A 214 21.05 9.06 -8.59
CA PRO A 214 22.05 8.47 -7.73
C PRO A 214 23.01 7.59 -8.53
N PHE A 215 24.22 8.06 -8.72
CA PHE A 215 25.30 7.32 -9.39
C PHE A 215 26.04 6.40 -8.43
N ARG A 216 26.30 6.90 -7.20
CA ARG A 216 27.09 6.20 -6.20
C ARG A 216 26.19 5.63 -5.12
N VAL A 217 26.66 4.58 -4.44
CA VAL A 217 25.91 3.97 -3.32
C VAL A 217 25.54 4.99 -2.25
N ARG A 218 26.38 6.01 -2.00
CA ARG A 218 26.08 7.08 -1.04
C ARG A 218 24.95 8.01 -1.47
N ASP A 219 24.71 8.15 -2.76
CA ASP A 219 23.61 8.93 -3.28
C ASP A 219 22.27 8.27 -2.95
N LEU A 220 22.26 6.95 -2.70
CA LEU A 220 21.10 6.20 -2.25
C LEU A 220 20.59 6.60 -0.85
N ASN A 221 21.35 7.42 -0.11
CA ASN A 221 20.85 8.05 1.12
C ASN A 221 19.58 8.88 0.88
N ILE A 222 19.28 9.26 -0.39
CA ILE A 222 18.00 9.88 -0.75
C ILE A 222 16.79 8.97 -0.48
N LEU A 223 16.95 7.66 -0.62
CA LEU A 223 15.91 6.68 -0.32
C LEU A 223 15.63 6.59 1.19
N ASP A 224 16.68 6.71 2.02
CA ASP A 224 16.52 6.83 3.48
C ASP A 224 15.73 8.09 3.84
N LEU A 225 16.02 9.22 3.18
CA LEU A 225 15.29 10.47 3.40
C LEU A 225 13.82 10.36 2.97
N LEU A 226 13.53 9.67 1.88
CA LEU A 226 12.16 9.38 1.46
C LEU A 226 11.42 8.56 2.54
N LYS A 227 12.04 7.50 3.03
CA LYS A 227 11.49 6.66 4.10
C LYS A 227 11.31 7.44 5.41
N GLU A 228 12.27 8.27 5.79
CA GLU A 228 12.18 9.15 6.96
C GLU A 228 11.00 10.11 6.81
N THR A 229 10.86 10.79 5.67
CA THR A 229 9.78 11.74 5.40
C THR A 229 8.41 11.10 5.52
N THR A 230 8.17 9.97 4.84
CA THR A 230 6.88 9.27 4.91
C THR A 230 6.61 8.75 6.33
N SER A 231 7.63 8.24 7.03
CA SER A 231 7.50 7.79 8.42
C SER A 231 7.18 8.94 9.38
N GLU A 232 7.79 10.11 9.23
CA GLU A 232 7.51 11.29 10.06
C GLU A 232 6.10 11.80 9.84
N ILE A 233 5.63 11.85 8.58
CA ILE A 233 4.25 12.24 8.27
C ILE A 233 3.27 11.22 8.87
N ASN A 234 3.54 9.93 8.76
CA ASN A 234 2.71 8.88 9.35
C ASN A 234 2.63 8.99 10.88
N LYS A 235 3.74 9.34 11.54
CA LYS A 235 3.77 9.56 12.99
C LYS A 235 3.04 10.83 13.42
N LEU A 236 3.10 11.88 12.59
CA LEU A 236 2.49 13.16 12.91
C LEU A 236 0.97 13.17 12.67
N PHE A 237 0.51 12.42 11.68
CA PHE A 237 -0.88 12.38 11.25
C PHE A 237 -1.46 10.95 11.17
N PRO A 238 -1.30 10.09 12.20
CA PRO A 238 -1.65 8.67 12.11
C PRO A 238 -3.15 8.45 11.83
N ASP A 239 -3.99 9.36 12.33
CA ASP A 239 -5.43 9.27 12.21
C ASP A 239 -5.98 9.83 10.91
N ASN A 240 -5.21 10.67 10.22
CA ASN A 240 -5.63 11.31 8.98
C ASN A 240 -5.35 10.46 7.73
N ILE A 241 -4.49 9.44 7.84
CA ILE A 241 -4.02 8.67 6.70
C ILE A 241 -4.98 7.53 6.38
N LEU A 242 -5.44 7.50 5.12
CA LEU A 242 -6.30 6.45 4.55
C LEU A 242 -5.52 5.39 3.77
N PHE A 243 -4.40 5.79 3.16
CA PHE A 243 -3.51 4.92 2.41
C PHE A 243 -2.09 5.48 2.48
N ALA A 244 -1.09 4.61 2.55
CA ALA A 244 0.31 4.99 2.47
C ALA A 244 1.13 3.90 1.76
N SER A 245 2.03 4.34 0.89
CA SER A 245 3.07 3.52 0.28
C SER A 245 4.44 4.14 0.55
N SER A 246 5.50 3.59 -0.04
CA SER A 246 6.85 4.11 0.14
C SER A 246 7.04 5.58 -0.30
N ASN A 247 6.24 6.04 -1.27
CA ASN A 247 6.37 7.35 -1.87
C ASN A 247 5.05 8.10 -2.09
N GLU A 248 3.95 7.57 -1.56
CA GLU A 248 2.63 8.16 -1.75
C GLU A 248 1.79 8.04 -0.47
N ILE A 249 1.09 9.10 -0.10
CA ILE A 249 0.18 9.13 1.03
C ILE A 249 -1.13 9.75 0.57
N LEU A 250 -2.25 9.08 0.88
CA LEU A 250 -3.59 9.61 0.76
C LEU A 250 -4.12 9.94 2.14
N MET A 251 -4.53 11.18 2.38
CA MET A 251 -4.97 11.63 3.69
C MET A 251 -6.13 12.63 3.60
N PHE A 252 -6.84 12.79 4.72
CA PHE A 252 -7.91 13.77 4.88
C PHE A 252 -7.65 14.68 6.07
N TYR A 253 -8.08 15.94 6.02
CA TYR A 253 -7.91 16.92 7.10
C TYR A 253 -8.84 18.13 6.90
N ASP A 254 -9.06 18.90 7.97
CA ASP A 254 -9.90 20.09 7.98
C ASP A 254 -9.11 21.42 7.90
N ASP A 255 -7.87 21.45 8.36
CA ASP A 255 -7.00 22.63 8.35
C ASP A 255 -5.86 22.47 7.33
N HIS A 256 -6.13 22.93 6.09
CA HIS A 256 -5.15 22.82 4.99
C HIS A 256 -3.83 23.52 5.31
N LYS A 257 -3.90 24.75 5.81
CA LYS A 257 -2.68 25.55 6.03
C LYS A 257 -1.76 24.88 7.05
N THR A 258 -2.28 24.55 8.22
CA THR A 258 -1.47 23.97 9.30
C THR A 258 -0.88 22.61 8.89
N VAL A 259 -1.66 21.75 8.22
CA VAL A 259 -1.20 20.41 7.79
C VAL A 259 -0.14 20.55 6.71
N MET A 260 -0.40 21.36 5.67
CA MET A 260 0.54 21.52 4.56
C MET A 260 1.83 22.21 4.98
N ASP A 261 1.79 23.20 5.88
CA ASP A 261 3.00 23.86 6.38
C ASP A 261 3.90 22.87 7.15
N LYS A 262 3.32 21.95 7.93
CA LYS A 262 4.08 20.89 8.59
C LYS A 262 4.68 19.88 7.59
N ILE A 263 3.90 19.45 6.60
CA ILE A 263 4.38 18.53 5.56
C ILE A 263 5.51 19.18 4.75
N ARG A 264 5.36 20.45 4.37
CA ARG A 264 6.40 21.24 3.67
C ARG A 264 7.67 21.32 4.51
N SER A 265 7.55 21.59 5.80
CA SER A 265 8.69 21.67 6.72
C SER A 265 9.45 20.33 6.78
N ILE A 266 8.75 19.20 6.89
CA ILE A 266 9.36 17.87 6.92
C ILE A 266 10.06 17.57 5.58
N ALA A 267 9.37 17.79 4.46
CA ALA A 267 9.93 17.53 3.13
C ALA A 267 11.14 18.43 2.83
N ALA A 268 11.09 19.70 3.22
CA ALA A 268 12.21 20.62 3.06
C ALA A 268 13.42 20.23 3.92
N SER A 269 13.21 19.81 5.17
CA SER A 269 14.30 19.34 6.03
C SER A 269 14.96 18.08 5.47
N ASN A 270 14.20 17.24 4.79
CA ASN A 270 14.65 16.01 4.13
C ASN A 270 15.03 16.23 2.65
N ARG A 271 14.99 17.48 2.17
CA ARG A 271 15.45 17.87 0.81
C ARG A 271 14.74 17.14 -0.34
N LEU A 272 13.49 16.74 -0.13
CA LEU A 272 12.67 16.06 -1.12
C LEU A 272 11.78 17.03 -1.88
N TYR A 273 11.56 16.69 -3.14
CA TYR A 273 10.46 17.25 -3.93
C TYR A 273 9.18 16.48 -3.63
N PHE A 274 8.06 17.17 -3.62
CA PHE A 274 6.78 16.48 -3.61
C PHE A 274 5.72 17.27 -4.35
N SER A 275 4.75 16.56 -4.89
CA SER A 275 3.53 17.10 -5.46
C SER A 275 2.35 16.75 -4.57
N VAL A 276 1.44 17.70 -4.43
CA VAL A 276 0.18 17.49 -3.71
C VAL A 276 -0.96 17.72 -4.68
N GLU A 277 -1.78 16.71 -4.86
CA GLU A 277 -3.09 16.83 -5.48
C GLU A 277 -4.12 16.90 -4.35
N TYR A 278 -4.91 17.95 -4.24
CA TYR A 278 -5.90 18.08 -3.19
C TYR A 278 -7.20 18.71 -3.68
N SER A 279 -8.29 18.33 -3.04
CA SER A 279 -9.61 18.94 -3.24
C SER A 279 -10.28 19.16 -1.90
N GLN A 280 -11.04 20.26 -1.77
CA GLN A 280 -11.90 20.48 -0.63
C GLN A 280 -13.30 19.98 -0.98
N ARG A 281 -13.82 19.04 -0.18
CA ARG A 281 -15.12 18.42 -0.41
C ARG A 281 -15.92 18.30 0.89
N PRO A 282 -17.25 18.24 0.80
CA PRO A 282 -18.06 17.77 1.91
C PRO A 282 -17.58 16.39 2.36
N ILE A 283 -17.53 16.17 3.66
CA ILE A 283 -17.04 14.91 4.21
C ILE A 283 -17.81 13.69 3.67
N GLU A 284 -19.09 13.86 3.36
CA GLU A 284 -19.93 12.79 2.80
C GLU A 284 -19.50 12.33 1.41
N GLU A 285 -18.81 13.19 0.66
CA GLU A 285 -18.30 12.87 -0.68
C GLU A 285 -16.99 12.11 -0.67
N ILE A 286 -16.28 12.08 0.48
CA ILE A 286 -14.98 11.43 0.64
C ILE A 286 -15.14 9.95 1.01
N LYS A 287 -16.05 9.25 0.39
CA LYS A 287 -16.25 7.82 0.68
C LYS A 287 -15.54 6.90 -0.30
N LYS A 288 -15.14 7.44 -1.45
CA LYS A 288 -14.64 6.69 -2.59
C LYS A 288 -13.16 6.96 -2.84
N PRO A 289 -12.35 5.91 -3.05
CA PRO A 289 -10.94 6.04 -3.39
C PRO A 289 -10.68 6.40 -4.88
N ASP A 290 -11.74 6.66 -5.64
CA ASP A 290 -11.64 6.95 -7.06
C ASP A 290 -10.70 8.15 -7.31
N PRO A 291 -9.73 8.07 -8.24
CA PRO A 291 -9.01 9.23 -8.74
C PRO A 291 -9.92 10.38 -9.18
N ALA A 292 -11.12 10.08 -9.70
CA ALA A 292 -12.16 11.06 -9.95
C ALA A 292 -12.63 11.78 -8.67
N SER A 293 -12.41 11.21 -7.48
CA SER A 293 -12.69 11.91 -6.22
C SER A 293 -11.81 13.13 -6.02
N LEU A 294 -10.66 13.20 -6.71
CA LEU A 294 -9.80 14.38 -6.80
C LEU A 294 -10.07 15.21 -8.08
N SER A 295 -11.08 14.84 -8.90
CA SER A 295 -11.45 15.63 -10.08
C SER A 295 -11.81 17.08 -9.69
N GLY A 296 -11.20 18.05 -10.35
CA GLY A 296 -11.22 19.46 -9.94
C GLY A 296 -10.22 19.78 -8.83
N SER A 297 -9.26 18.89 -8.56
CA SER A 297 -8.18 19.12 -7.61
C SER A 297 -7.27 20.25 -8.04
N GLN A 298 -6.71 20.91 -7.03
CA GLN A 298 -5.56 21.78 -7.22
C GLN A 298 -4.30 20.94 -7.09
N THR A 299 -3.30 21.23 -7.92
CA THR A 299 -1.98 20.60 -7.84
C THR A 299 -0.97 21.64 -7.39
N GLU A 300 -0.26 21.32 -6.33
CA GLU A 300 0.83 22.14 -5.82
C GLU A 300 2.12 21.34 -5.89
N ASN A 301 3.14 21.90 -6.57
CA ASN A 301 4.47 21.33 -6.59
C ASN A 301 5.34 22.08 -5.59
N ILE A 302 5.94 21.36 -4.66
CA ILE A 302 6.76 21.92 -3.61
C ILE A 302 8.19 21.47 -3.82
N TYR A 303 9.07 22.45 -3.97
CA TYR A 303 10.49 22.24 -4.22
C TYR A 303 11.29 22.70 -3.01
N PRO A 304 12.40 22.02 -2.67
CA PRO A 304 13.39 22.57 -1.74
C PRO A 304 13.86 23.94 -2.26
N SER A 305 14.10 24.88 -1.36
CA SER A 305 14.61 26.21 -1.74
C SER A 305 15.87 26.06 -2.59
N LEU A 306 15.81 26.55 -3.82
CA LEU A 306 16.97 26.64 -4.70
C LEU A 306 17.69 27.96 -4.40
N PRO A 307 19.03 28.00 -4.38
CA PRO A 307 19.76 29.26 -4.24
C PRO A 307 19.51 30.16 -5.43
N GLU A 308 19.31 31.45 -5.18
CA GLU A 308 18.95 32.48 -6.19
C GLU A 308 20.08 32.85 -7.17
N THR A 309 21.24 32.26 -7.09
CA THR A 309 22.42 32.66 -7.86
C THR A 309 22.59 31.94 -9.20
N ILE A 310 22.80 32.69 -10.25
CA ILE A 310 22.62 32.38 -11.68
C ILE A 310 23.93 32.02 -12.41
N PHE A 311 24.93 31.35 -11.91
CA PHE A 311 26.04 30.90 -12.77
C PHE A 311 26.58 29.48 -12.46
N PRO A 312 26.99 28.74 -13.54
CA PRO A 312 27.32 27.32 -13.55
C PRO A 312 28.66 26.99 -12.88
N PRO A 313 28.93 25.70 -12.59
CA PRO A 313 28.35 24.51 -13.19
C PRO A 313 27.07 24.01 -12.51
N ILE A 314 26.25 23.29 -13.30
CA ILE A 314 25.05 22.62 -12.79
C ILE A 314 25.47 21.38 -11.99
N CYS A 315 24.77 21.07 -10.92
CA CYS A 315 24.98 19.87 -10.14
C CYS A 315 24.85 18.61 -11.02
N GLU A 316 25.88 17.77 -11.03
CA GLU A 316 25.92 16.58 -11.85
C GLU A 316 24.91 15.51 -11.45
N ILE A 317 24.42 15.54 -10.18
CA ILE A 317 23.46 14.56 -9.68
C ILE A 317 22.01 14.99 -9.93
N CYS A 318 21.60 16.19 -9.50
CA CYS A 318 20.21 16.58 -9.67
C CYS A 318 19.92 17.33 -10.97
N GLN A 319 20.96 17.89 -11.61
CA GLN A 319 20.83 18.68 -12.83
C GLN A 319 19.85 19.87 -12.77
N MET A 320 19.44 20.26 -11.54
CA MET A 320 18.44 21.30 -11.28
C MET A 320 18.99 22.51 -10.53
N ALA A 321 20.03 22.31 -9.74
CA ALA A 321 20.62 23.34 -8.91
C ALA A 321 22.07 23.62 -9.33
N LEU A 322 22.53 24.83 -9.03
CA LEU A 322 23.93 25.19 -9.24
C LEU A 322 24.84 24.44 -8.28
N SER A 323 25.98 24.03 -8.73
CA SER A 323 26.99 23.40 -7.88
C SER A 323 27.84 24.45 -7.20
N ASP A 324 27.94 24.36 -5.89
CA ASP A 324 28.80 25.21 -5.05
C ASP A 324 29.82 24.37 -4.24
N LYS A 325 29.79 23.05 -4.42
CA LYS A 325 30.66 22.08 -3.78
C LYS A 325 31.40 21.22 -4.79
N ILE A 326 32.58 20.79 -4.44
CA ILE A 326 33.41 19.87 -5.22
C ILE A 326 33.59 18.57 -4.42
N TRP A 327 33.24 17.46 -5.04
CA TRP A 327 33.45 16.12 -4.50
C TRP A 327 34.65 15.47 -5.20
N PRO A 328 35.60 14.82 -4.51
CA PRO A 328 35.65 14.48 -3.11
C PRO A 328 36.49 15.41 -2.23
N THR A 329 37.02 16.54 -2.72
CA THR A 329 38.09 17.31 -2.09
C THR A 329 37.78 17.74 -0.66
N ASP A 330 36.55 18.20 -0.38
CA ASP A 330 36.16 18.63 0.95
C ASP A 330 35.80 17.47 1.90
N TYR A 331 35.64 16.27 1.34
CA TYR A 331 35.18 15.11 2.08
C TYR A 331 36.32 14.27 2.65
N HIS A 332 37.46 14.20 1.97
CA HIS A 332 38.63 13.46 2.46
C HIS A 332 39.17 14.00 3.78
N ALA A 333 39.05 15.31 4.00
CA ALA A 333 39.47 15.95 5.23
C ALA A 333 38.63 15.57 6.47
N GLN A 334 37.38 15.12 6.26
CA GLN A 334 36.45 14.81 7.34
C GLN A 334 36.31 13.32 7.68
N PHE A 335 36.58 12.41 6.73
CA PHE A 335 36.17 11.01 6.86
C PHE A 335 37.25 9.97 6.51
N ASP A 336 38.49 10.37 6.27
CA ASP A 336 39.65 9.48 6.00
C ASP A 336 39.31 8.34 4.98
N LEU A 337 38.81 8.72 3.81
CA LEU A 337 38.47 7.79 2.74
C LEU A 337 39.71 7.52 1.85
N SER A 338 40.74 6.91 2.44
CA SER A 338 42.03 6.68 1.78
C SER A 338 42.00 5.70 0.60
N GLU A 339 40.86 5.09 0.25
CA GLU A 339 40.81 3.98 -0.70
C GLU A 339 39.99 4.19 -1.99
N THR A 340 39.38 5.35 -2.21
CA THR A 340 38.70 5.58 -3.49
C THR A 340 39.55 6.47 -4.40
N SER A 341 40.39 5.85 -5.22
CA SER A 341 40.97 6.48 -6.42
C SER A 341 39.83 6.89 -7.37
N ILE A 342 39.24 8.04 -7.16
CA ILE A 342 38.23 8.60 -8.05
C ILE A 342 38.97 9.48 -9.04
N GLU A 343 39.10 9.00 -10.28
CA GLU A 343 39.48 9.85 -11.38
C GLU A 343 38.36 10.87 -11.63
N GLY A 344 38.61 12.11 -11.29
CA GLY A 344 37.74 13.24 -11.55
C GLY A 344 37.05 13.81 -10.31
N THR A 345 36.91 15.12 -10.33
CA THR A 345 36.11 15.91 -9.38
C THR A 345 34.68 16.02 -9.89
N GLU A 346 33.70 15.82 -9.02
CA GLU A 346 32.28 16.02 -9.35
C GLU A 346 31.78 17.33 -8.74
N HIS A 347 31.00 18.07 -9.51
CA HIS A 347 30.38 19.33 -9.08
C HIS A 347 28.99 19.08 -8.52
N LEU A 348 28.77 19.34 -7.23
CA LEU A 348 27.53 19.08 -6.52
C LEU A 348 26.92 20.37 -5.98
N CYS A 349 25.60 20.45 -5.96
CA CYS A 349 24.92 21.45 -5.14
C CYS A 349 24.98 21.06 -3.66
N GLU A 350 24.77 22.03 -2.78
CA GLU A 350 24.75 21.81 -1.33
C GLU A 350 23.85 20.62 -0.92
N ASN A 351 22.66 20.50 -1.50
CA ASN A 351 21.74 19.42 -1.19
C ASN A 351 22.29 18.03 -1.53
N CYS A 352 22.80 17.85 -2.74
CA CYS A 352 23.37 16.57 -3.17
C CYS A 352 24.65 16.24 -2.41
N PHE A 353 25.48 17.24 -2.11
CA PHE A 353 26.66 17.11 -1.29
C PHE A 353 26.30 16.63 0.14
N GLN A 354 25.33 17.26 0.78
CA GLN A 354 24.87 16.86 2.12
C GLN A 354 24.26 15.47 2.15
N ILE A 355 23.49 15.08 1.11
CA ILE A 355 22.93 13.73 1.00
C ILE A 355 24.07 12.70 0.90
N ARG A 356 25.04 12.93 0.02
CA ARG A 356 26.19 12.05 -0.19
C ARG A 356 27.11 11.98 1.05
N SER A 357 27.23 13.06 1.78
CA SER A 357 28.07 13.16 2.98
C SER A 357 27.52 12.42 4.19
N ARG A 358 26.24 12.06 4.18
CA ARG A 358 25.66 11.26 5.27
C ARG A 358 26.32 9.88 5.34
N PRO A 359 26.55 9.34 6.55
CA PRO A 359 26.96 7.95 6.69
C PRO A 359 25.96 7.03 6.02
N SER A 360 26.41 6.19 5.09
CA SER A 360 25.50 5.24 4.44
C SER A 360 24.99 4.21 5.44
N ARG A 361 23.68 4.03 5.49
CA ARG A 361 23.06 2.93 6.23
C ARG A 361 23.16 1.61 5.47
N LEU A 362 23.38 1.67 4.15
CA LEU A 362 23.52 0.52 3.25
C LEU A 362 24.95 -0.07 3.32
N ARG A 363 25.33 -0.55 4.49
CA ARG A 363 26.70 -0.98 4.77
C ARG A 363 27.14 -2.19 3.95
N LYS A 364 26.23 -3.13 3.70
CA LYS A 364 26.52 -4.33 2.92
C LYS A 364 26.72 -3.97 1.45
N LEU A 365 25.81 -3.16 0.91
CA LEU A 365 25.92 -2.69 -0.47
C LEU A 365 27.21 -1.90 -0.71
N SER A 366 27.62 -1.06 0.23
CA SER A 366 28.90 -0.35 0.15
C SER A 366 30.09 -1.32 0.02
N LYS A 367 30.14 -2.38 0.83
CA LYS A 367 31.16 -3.42 0.73
C LYS A 367 31.12 -4.21 -0.58
N TRP A 368 29.91 -4.49 -1.07
CA TRP A 368 29.75 -5.20 -2.37
C TRP A 368 30.22 -4.34 -3.54
N THR A 369 30.04 -3.01 -3.44
CA THR A 369 30.56 -2.06 -4.44
C THR A 369 32.07 -2.06 -4.49
N GLU A 370 32.80 -2.14 -3.35
CA GLU A 370 34.26 -2.25 -3.32
C GLU A 370 34.74 -3.46 -4.13
N GLY A 371 34.12 -4.63 -3.93
CA GLY A 371 34.39 -5.85 -4.68
C GLY A 371 33.77 -5.94 -6.06
N ASN A 372 33.02 -4.93 -6.50
CA ASN A 372 32.24 -4.94 -7.75
C ASN A 372 31.40 -6.21 -7.93
N ALA A 373 30.74 -6.65 -6.87
CA ALA A 373 29.94 -7.88 -6.85
C ALA A 373 28.72 -7.78 -7.78
N ASP A 374 28.22 -8.93 -8.21
CA ASP A 374 26.91 -9.02 -8.86
C ASP A 374 25.80 -8.86 -7.84
N VAL A 375 24.78 -8.07 -8.20
CA VAL A 375 23.63 -7.79 -7.35
C VAL A 375 22.33 -7.87 -8.14
N LEU A 376 21.28 -8.28 -7.43
CA LEU A 376 19.90 -8.21 -7.88
C LEU A 376 19.19 -7.11 -7.11
N TRP A 377 18.59 -6.19 -7.83
CA TRP A 377 17.66 -5.24 -7.30
C TRP A 377 16.23 -5.77 -7.45
N LEU A 378 15.48 -5.77 -6.39
CA LEU A 378 14.09 -6.16 -6.37
C LEU A 378 13.25 -4.99 -5.92
N LYS A 379 12.31 -4.56 -6.75
CA LYS A 379 11.30 -3.55 -6.42
C LYS A 379 9.91 -4.17 -6.51
N ILE A 380 9.12 -4.01 -5.45
CA ILE A 380 7.70 -4.36 -5.43
C ILE A 380 6.91 -3.05 -5.45
N THR A 381 6.06 -2.87 -6.44
CA THR A 381 5.30 -1.63 -6.60
C THR A 381 3.81 -1.94 -6.58
N LEU A 382 3.04 -1.14 -5.85
CA LEU A 382 1.58 -1.16 -5.90
C LEU A 382 1.10 -0.01 -6.77
N ASP A 383 0.43 -0.36 -7.88
CA ASP A 383 -0.24 0.62 -8.73
C ASP A 383 -1.66 0.88 -8.19
N TYR A 384 -1.82 2.02 -7.55
CA TYR A 384 -3.08 2.40 -6.90
C TYR A 384 -4.25 2.54 -7.88
N GLU A 385 -4.02 3.06 -9.08
CA GLU A 385 -5.08 3.23 -10.08
C GLU A 385 -5.51 1.88 -10.66
N CYS A 386 -4.53 1.00 -10.92
CA CYS A 386 -4.80 -0.37 -11.31
C CYS A 386 -5.52 -1.13 -10.20
N LEU A 387 -5.13 -0.95 -8.93
CA LEU A 387 -5.75 -1.58 -7.76
C LEU A 387 -7.24 -1.22 -7.67
N THR A 388 -7.59 0.05 -7.74
CA THR A 388 -8.99 0.48 -7.62
C THR A 388 -9.87 -0.11 -8.72
N LYS A 389 -9.40 -0.11 -9.96
CA LYS A 389 -10.10 -0.73 -11.10
C LYS A 389 -10.23 -2.25 -10.93
N THR A 390 -9.16 -2.90 -10.50
CA THR A 390 -9.14 -4.35 -10.28
C THR A 390 -10.12 -4.75 -9.19
N LEU A 391 -10.11 -4.07 -8.06
CA LEU A 391 -11.04 -4.32 -6.97
C LEU A 391 -12.49 -4.06 -7.40
N GLN A 392 -12.75 -3.04 -8.21
CA GLN A 392 -14.07 -2.76 -8.75
C GLN A 392 -14.58 -3.91 -9.62
N ASN A 393 -13.73 -4.44 -10.50
CA ASN A 393 -14.09 -5.57 -11.36
C ASN A 393 -14.36 -6.84 -10.53
N LEU A 394 -13.48 -7.17 -9.58
CA LEU A 394 -13.66 -8.32 -8.68
C LEU A 394 -14.94 -8.18 -7.84
N TYR A 395 -15.23 -6.95 -7.37
CA TYR A 395 -16.45 -6.68 -6.63
C TYR A 395 -17.69 -6.82 -7.51
N TYR A 396 -17.64 -6.34 -8.74
CA TYR A 396 -18.73 -6.51 -9.70
C TYR A 396 -19.01 -8.00 -10.00
N ASP A 397 -17.96 -8.79 -10.19
CA ASP A 397 -18.09 -10.24 -10.40
C ASP A 397 -18.68 -10.94 -9.15
N TYR A 398 -18.27 -10.52 -7.96
CA TYR A 398 -18.86 -11.02 -6.71
C TYR A 398 -20.34 -10.66 -6.59
N LEU A 399 -20.72 -9.41 -6.89
CA LEU A 399 -22.11 -8.98 -6.85
C LEU A 399 -22.96 -9.75 -7.86
N ARG A 400 -22.47 -9.98 -9.07
CA ARG A 400 -23.20 -10.72 -10.12
C ARG A 400 -23.44 -12.19 -9.77
N LYS A 401 -22.53 -12.83 -9.04
CA LYS A 401 -22.75 -14.20 -8.52
C LYS A 401 -23.94 -14.27 -7.57
N ASN A 402 -24.16 -13.22 -6.78
CA ASN A 402 -25.24 -13.14 -5.80
C ASN A 402 -26.51 -12.48 -6.38
N ASN A 403 -26.37 -11.62 -7.38
CA ASN A 403 -27.47 -10.93 -8.05
C ASN A 403 -27.16 -10.75 -9.55
N PRO A 404 -27.71 -11.59 -10.44
CA PRO A 404 -27.47 -11.49 -11.89
C PRO A 404 -27.85 -10.14 -12.53
N ASN A 405 -28.72 -9.36 -11.86
CA ASN A 405 -29.15 -8.03 -12.33
C ASN A 405 -28.24 -6.89 -11.81
N ALA A 406 -27.19 -7.18 -11.04
CA ALA A 406 -26.25 -6.17 -10.58
C ALA A 406 -25.60 -5.46 -11.78
N LYS A 407 -25.46 -4.14 -11.67
CA LYS A 407 -24.82 -3.28 -12.68
C LYS A 407 -23.43 -2.90 -12.20
N GLU A 408 -22.53 -2.61 -13.13
CA GLU A 408 -21.17 -2.18 -12.80
C GLU A 408 -21.13 -0.97 -11.85
N LYS A 409 -22.04 -0.02 -12.02
CA LYS A 409 -22.19 1.14 -11.11
C LYS A 409 -22.55 0.77 -9.67
N ASP A 410 -23.04 -0.45 -9.43
CA ASP A 410 -23.37 -0.94 -8.09
C ASP A 410 -22.11 -1.45 -7.36
N ALA A 411 -21.04 -1.74 -8.10
CA ALA A 411 -19.74 -2.18 -7.58
C ALA A 411 -18.84 -1.00 -7.21
N GLU A 412 -19.35 -0.06 -6.42
CA GLU A 412 -18.62 1.11 -6.00
C GLU A 412 -17.64 0.79 -4.88
N ILE A 413 -16.34 1.03 -5.12
CA ILE A 413 -15.29 0.81 -4.13
C ILE A 413 -15.28 1.93 -3.08
N ARG A 414 -15.09 1.56 -1.82
CA ARG A 414 -14.98 2.47 -0.68
C ARG A 414 -13.59 2.42 -0.07
N PHE A 415 -13.20 3.46 0.65
CA PHE A 415 -11.88 3.54 1.29
C PHE A 415 -11.62 2.44 2.31
N SER A 416 -12.65 1.94 3.00
CA SER A 416 -12.51 0.80 3.91
C SER A 416 -11.95 -0.44 3.21
N LEU A 417 -12.36 -0.70 1.97
CA LEU A 417 -11.85 -1.83 1.19
C LEU A 417 -10.38 -1.64 0.81
N ILE A 418 -9.98 -0.42 0.44
CA ILE A 418 -8.57 -0.09 0.18
C ILE A 418 -7.74 -0.22 1.46
N TYR A 419 -8.28 0.25 2.59
CA TYR A 419 -7.61 0.12 3.88
C TYR A 419 -7.46 -1.35 4.32
N GLU A 420 -8.49 -2.17 4.11
CA GLU A 420 -8.45 -3.62 4.33
C GLU A 420 -7.37 -4.28 3.46
N PHE A 421 -7.35 -3.95 2.17
CA PHE A 421 -6.33 -4.44 1.26
C PHE A 421 -4.92 -4.06 1.69
N GLN A 422 -4.71 -2.82 2.14
CA GLN A 422 -3.39 -2.36 2.58
C GLN A 422 -2.85 -3.19 3.75
N GLN A 423 -3.70 -3.61 4.68
CA GLN A 423 -3.26 -4.46 5.80
C GLN A 423 -2.69 -5.80 5.29
N ASP A 424 -3.33 -6.42 4.30
CA ASP A 424 -2.83 -7.65 3.69
C ASP A 424 -1.57 -7.39 2.84
N TYR A 425 -1.47 -6.24 2.19
CA TYR A 425 -0.29 -5.84 1.42
C TYR A 425 0.93 -5.57 2.32
N ASP A 426 0.73 -4.92 3.46
CA ASP A 426 1.80 -4.70 4.44
C ASP A 426 2.29 -6.03 5.03
N ALA A 427 1.37 -6.96 5.36
CA ALA A 427 1.72 -8.30 5.81
C ALA A 427 2.45 -9.11 4.73
N PHE A 428 2.05 -8.97 3.47
CA PHE A 428 2.74 -9.57 2.33
C PHE A 428 4.17 -9.05 2.19
N LEU A 429 4.41 -7.73 2.26
CA LEU A 429 5.76 -7.17 2.19
C LEU A 429 6.65 -7.64 3.35
N GLU A 430 6.10 -7.71 4.55
CA GLU A 430 6.81 -8.24 5.73
C GLU A 430 7.20 -9.71 5.52
N GLN A 431 6.28 -10.54 5.04
CA GLN A 431 6.55 -11.95 4.78
C GLN A 431 7.59 -12.14 3.67
N VAL A 432 7.48 -11.40 2.56
CA VAL A 432 8.50 -11.40 1.49
C VAL A 432 9.87 -11.04 2.05
N SER A 433 9.95 -9.99 2.88
CA SER A 433 11.22 -9.58 3.50
C SER A 433 11.84 -10.68 4.37
N ASN A 434 11.01 -11.37 5.17
CA ASN A 434 11.45 -12.47 6.04
C ASN A 434 11.94 -13.66 5.22
N ASP A 435 11.23 -14.03 4.16
CA ASP A 435 11.60 -15.18 3.34
C ASP A 435 12.83 -14.88 2.45
N LEU A 436 13.00 -13.63 2.00
CA LEU A 436 14.25 -13.20 1.37
C LEU A 436 15.45 -13.38 2.32
N LEU A 437 15.28 -13.04 3.61
CA LEU A 437 16.31 -13.26 4.62
C LEU A 437 16.62 -14.75 4.82
N GLN A 438 15.62 -15.61 4.76
CA GLN A 438 15.82 -17.07 4.86
C GLN A 438 16.50 -17.65 3.63
N VAL A 439 16.09 -17.24 2.41
CA VAL A 439 16.59 -17.79 1.16
C VAL A 439 18.02 -17.33 0.86
N PHE A 440 18.33 -16.04 1.06
CA PHE A 440 19.62 -15.45 0.69
C PHE A 440 20.57 -15.23 1.87
N GLY A 441 20.06 -15.30 3.09
CA GLY A 441 20.80 -15.04 4.31
C GLY A 441 21.09 -13.56 4.56
N ASN A 442 21.25 -13.21 5.83
CA ASN A 442 21.46 -11.82 6.26
C ASN A 442 22.72 -11.17 5.64
N GLY A 443 23.77 -11.97 5.32
CA GLY A 443 25.00 -11.46 4.71
C GLY A 443 24.84 -11.01 3.24
N SER A 444 23.84 -11.51 2.54
CA SER A 444 23.61 -11.27 1.11
C SER A 444 22.40 -10.39 0.81
N LEU A 445 21.60 -9.98 1.81
CA LEU A 445 20.43 -9.13 1.63
C LEU A 445 20.64 -7.77 2.29
N GLU A 446 20.39 -6.69 1.55
CA GLU A 446 20.24 -5.32 2.06
C GLU A 446 18.81 -4.85 1.83
N ILE A 447 18.09 -4.51 2.89
CA ILE A 447 16.74 -3.95 2.84
C ILE A 447 16.89 -2.43 2.70
N VAL A 448 16.69 -1.93 1.48
CA VAL A 448 16.82 -0.50 1.17
C VAL A 448 15.56 0.25 1.59
N MET A 449 14.39 -0.28 1.20
CA MET A 449 13.07 0.19 1.62
C MET A 449 12.17 -1.02 1.88
N ASN A 450 10.99 -0.84 2.41
CA ASN A 450 10.06 -1.97 2.67
C ASN A 450 9.69 -2.74 1.39
N ASP A 451 9.80 -2.10 0.24
CA ASP A 451 9.44 -2.60 -1.09
C ASP A 451 10.62 -2.57 -2.08
N LEU A 452 11.84 -2.27 -1.61
CA LEU A 452 13.07 -2.25 -2.40
C LEU A 452 14.20 -2.97 -1.68
N PHE A 453 14.74 -4.00 -2.32
CA PHE A 453 15.76 -4.87 -1.78
C PHE A 453 16.95 -4.94 -2.74
N CYS A 454 18.15 -5.09 -2.17
CA CYS A 454 19.35 -5.40 -2.94
C CYS A 454 19.96 -6.71 -2.42
N ILE A 455 20.21 -7.65 -3.32
CA ILE A 455 20.66 -9.01 -3.01
C ILE A 455 22.00 -9.25 -3.69
N LYS A 456 23.03 -9.61 -2.94
CA LYS A 456 24.28 -10.10 -3.53
C LYS A 456 24.04 -11.48 -4.12
N THR A 457 24.32 -11.65 -5.40
CA THR A 457 24.04 -12.88 -6.14
C THR A 457 25.32 -13.56 -6.62
N GLY A 458 25.23 -14.87 -6.87
CA GLY A 458 26.26 -15.66 -7.57
C GLY A 458 25.97 -15.86 -9.05
N GLY A 459 24.84 -15.32 -9.57
CA GLY A 459 24.46 -15.46 -10.98
C GLY A 459 22.95 -15.38 -11.19
N TYR A 460 22.51 -15.58 -12.41
CA TYR A 460 21.10 -15.40 -12.82
C TYR A 460 20.15 -16.45 -12.21
N LYS A 461 20.64 -17.58 -11.72
CA LYS A 461 19.81 -18.62 -11.07
C LYS A 461 19.06 -18.09 -9.85
N ASP A 462 19.55 -17.03 -9.23
CA ASP A 462 18.88 -16.41 -8.10
C ASP A 462 17.60 -15.65 -8.53
N ILE A 463 17.47 -15.24 -9.79
CA ILE A 463 16.23 -14.67 -10.34
C ILE A 463 15.10 -15.70 -10.28
N PHE A 464 15.39 -16.98 -10.63
CA PHE A 464 14.37 -18.03 -10.57
C PHE A 464 13.92 -18.32 -9.13
N LYS A 465 14.84 -18.25 -8.16
CA LYS A 465 14.47 -18.34 -6.74
C LYS A 465 13.50 -17.22 -6.33
N LEU A 466 13.73 -15.99 -6.83
CA LEU A 466 12.82 -14.87 -6.60
C LEU A 466 11.46 -15.10 -7.26
N LEU A 467 11.42 -15.61 -8.49
CA LEU A 467 10.17 -15.90 -9.19
C LEU A 467 9.33 -16.95 -8.43
N HIS A 468 9.93 -18.04 -7.97
CA HIS A 468 9.25 -19.03 -7.14
C HIS A 468 8.73 -18.45 -5.82
N LEU A 469 9.52 -17.59 -5.18
CA LEU A 469 9.11 -16.93 -3.95
C LEU A 469 7.89 -16.04 -4.21
N PHE A 470 7.88 -15.26 -5.29
CA PHE A 470 6.76 -14.38 -5.63
C PHE A 470 5.51 -15.15 -6.01
N GLU A 471 5.65 -16.20 -6.81
CA GLU A 471 4.55 -17.08 -7.15
C GLU A 471 3.85 -17.60 -5.89
N ASN A 472 4.62 -18.13 -4.95
CA ASN A 472 4.09 -18.65 -3.69
C ASN A 472 3.37 -17.55 -2.89
N HIS A 473 3.97 -16.36 -2.75
CA HIS A 473 3.37 -15.27 -1.97
C HIS A 473 2.12 -14.71 -2.64
N ILE A 474 2.12 -14.51 -3.96
CA ILE A 474 0.93 -14.06 -4.68
C ILE A 474 -0.20 -15.08 -4.55
N ASN A 475 0.10 -16.37 -4.65
CA ASN A 475 -0.89 -17.44 -4.46
C ASN A 475 -1.50 -17.48 -3.06
N ILE A 476 -0.70 -17.14 -2.03
CA ILE A 476 -1.16 -17.09 -0.64
C ILE A 476 -1.99 -15.84 -0.36
N PHE A 477 -1.50 -14.66 -0.75
CA PHE A 477 -2.09 -13.38 -0.37
C PHE A 477 -3.11 -12.85 -1.40
N PHE A 478 -2.83 -13.02 -2.70
CA PHE A 478 -3.56 -12.37 -3.79
C PHE A 478 -3.85 -13.31 -4.98
N PRO A 479 -4.44 -14.50 -4.76
CA PRO A 479 -4.63 -15.50 -5.82
C PRO A 479 -5.47 -15.00 -6.99
N GLU A 480 -6.38 -14.02 -6.78
CA GLU A 480 -7.15 -13.44 -7.88
C GLU A 480 -6.31 -12.52 -8.77
N PHE A 481 -5.26 -11.88 -8.23
CA PHE A 481 -4.40 -11.02 -9.04
C PHE A 481 -3.47 -11.81 -9.96
N GLN A 482 -3.06 -13.01 -9.57
CA GLN A 482 -2.27 -13.88 -10.43
C GLN A 482 -2.96 -14.23 -11.75
N LYS A 483 -4.30 -14.25 -11.76
CA LYS A 483 -5.09 -14.55 -12.97
C LYS A 483 -5.13 -13.40 -13.98
N LEU A 484 -4.70 -12.21 -13.59
CA LEU A 484 -4.77 -11.01 -14.41
C LEU A 484 -3.56 -10.89 -15.34
N SER A 485 -3.78 -10.34 -16.51
CA SER A 485 -2.69 -10.04 -17.46
C SER A 485 -1.90 -8.78 -17.09
N ASN A 486 -2.43 -7.97 -16.19
CA ASN A 486 -1.81 -6.74 -15.73
C ASN A 486 -2.38 -6.42 -14.34
N GLY A 487 -1.75 -7.02 -13.32
CA GLY A 487 -2.18 -6.91 -11.94
C GLY A 487 -1.74 -5.58 -11.30
N PRO A 488 -2.32 -5.22 -10.14
CA PRO A 488 -1.96 -4.00 -9.42
C PRO A 488 -0.63 -4.12 -8.67
N ILE A 489 -0.15 -5.33 -8.39
CA ILE A 489 1.16 -5.59 -7.77
C ILE A 489 2.15 -5.89 -8.88
N ARG A 490 3.24 -5.14 -8.92
CA ARG A 490 4.27 -5.23 -9.94
C ARG A 490 5.60 -5.61 -9.32
N PHE A 491 6.31 -6.54 -9.95
CA PHE A 491 7.64 -6.98 -9.56
C PHE A 491 8.66 -6.57 -10.62
N GLY A 492 9.62 -5.78 -10.20
CA GLY A 492 10.78 -5.41 -11.00
C GLY A 492 12.03 -6.07 -10.41
N ILE A 493 12.72 -6.87 -11.22
CA ILE A 493 14.02 -7.48 -10.88
C ILE A 493 15.05 -6.90 -11.82
N ALA A 494 16.17 -6.39 -11.30
CA ALA A 494 17.27 -5.94 -12.14
C ALA A 494 18.58 -6.55 -11.68
N HIS A 495 19.27 -7.21 -12.59
CA HIS A 495 20.63 -7.71 -12.39
C HIS A 495 21.65 -6.68 -12.88
N SER A 496 22.64 -6.39 -12.04
CA SER A 496 23.73 -5.46 -12.38
C SER A 496 24.99 -5.76 -11.57
N ARG A 497 26.11 -5.15 -11.98
CA ARG A 497 27.26 -4.97 -11.09
C ARG A 497 26.92 -3.94 -10.00
N ALA A 498 27.45 -4.09 -8.80
CA ALA A 498 27.18 -3.18 -7.67
C ALA A 498 27.69 -1.75 -7.93
N LYS A 499 28.63 -1.54 -8.85
CA LYS A 499 29.11 -0.22 -9.32
C LYS A 499 28.26 0.38 -10.43
N PHE A 500 27.32 -0.38 -11.00
CA PHE A 500 26.46 0.15 -12.07
C PHE A 500 25.60 1.31 -11.54
N PRO A 501 25.41 2.38 -12.32
CA PRO A 501 24.64 3.55 -11.87
C PRO A 501 23.20 3.18 -11.51
N PHE A 502 22.83 3.35 -10.25
CA PHE A 502 21.52 2.94 -9.75
C PHE A 502 20.36 3.68 -10.45
N PHE A 503 20.56 4.94 -10.86
CA PHE A 503 19.48 5.72 -11.48
C PHE A 503 18.97 5.09 -12.80
N GLU A 504 19.82 4.39 -13.55
CA GLU A 504 19.41 3.67 -14.76
C GLU A 504 18.47 2.50 -14.40
N ILE A 505 18.83 1.75 -13.36
CA ILE A 505 18.00 0.67 -12.81
C ILE A 505 16.70 1.24 -12.26
N TRP A 506 16.81 2.32 -11.49
CA TRP A 506 15.66 2.95 -10.86
C TRP A 506 14.63 3.47 -11.87
N ARG A 507 15.10 4.05 -12.97
CA ARG A 507 14.23 4.51 -14.05
C ARG A 507 13.39 3.37 -14.60
N GLU A 508 14.00 2.23 -14.93
CA GLU A 508 13.30 1.06 -15.46
C GLU A 508 12.31 0.47 -14.43
N LEU A 509 12.74 0.34 -13.18
CA LEU A 509 11.90 -0.22 -12.10
C LEU A 509 10.75 0.71 -11.71
N LYS A 510 10.94 2.03 -11.77
CA LYS A 510 9.92 3.02 -11.41
C LYS A 510 8.86 3.18 -12.50
N GLU A 511 9.27 3.15 -13.78
CA GLU A 511 8.41 3.36 -14.95
C GLU A 511 7.78 2.06 -15.46
N GLN A 512 7.84 1.00 -14.67
CA GLN A 512 7.33 -0.30 -15.02
C GLN A 512 5.84 -0.26 -15.40
N VAL A 513 5.53 -0.69 -16.63
CA VAL A 513 4.16 -0.77 -17.17
C VAL A 513 3.55 -2.17 -17.05
N CYS A 514 4.38 -3.21 -16.96
CA CYS A 514 3.96 -4.61 -16.82
C CYS A 514 4.05 -5.06 -15.35
N ASP A 515 3.37 -6.13 -14.99
CA ASP A 515 3.40 -6.65 -13.62
C ASP A 515 4.63 -7.51 -13.30
N LEU A 516 5.37 -7.97 -14.32
CA LEU A 516 6.69 -8.59 -14.15
C LEU A 516 7.71 -8.01 -15.14
N LEU A 517 8.76 -7.39 -14.59
CA LEU A 517 9.88 -6.80 -15.33
C LEU A 517 11.19 -7.44 -14.85
N ILE A 518 12.00 -7.94 -15.79
CA ILE A 518 13.36 -8.40 -15.50
C ILE A 518 14.34 -7.64 -16.39
N VAL A 519 15.25 -6.91 -15.77
CA VAL A 519 16.27 -6.09 -16.41
C VAL A 519 17.63 -6.76 -16.22
N LEU A 520 18.29 -7.09 -17.31
CA LEU A 520 19.69 -7.54 -17.33
C LEU A 520 20.52 -6.43 -17.96
N THR A 521 21.27 -5.68 -17.15
CA THR A 521 21.96 -4.46 -17.62
C THR A 521 22.89 -4.67 -18.81
N GLU A 522 23.45 -5.89 -18.95
CA GLU A 522 24.34 -6.24 -20.05
C GLU A 522 23.61 -6.91 -21.24
N HIS A 523 22.36 -7.32 -21.08
CA HIS A 523 21.69 -8.23 -22.02
C HIS A 523 20.35 -7.74 -22.54
N GLY A 524 19.58 -6.99 -21.78
CA GLY A 524 18.28 -6.48 -22.21
C GLY A 524 17.19 -6.59 -21.15
N ILE A 525 15.94 -6.52 -21.59
CA ILE A 525 14.78 -6.40 -20.71
C ILE A 525 13.73 -7.45 -21.11
N ILE A 526 13.18 -8.15 -20.12
CA ILE A 526 12.03 -9.03 -20.25
C ILE A 526 10.83 -8.33 -19.64
N LYS A 527 9.75 -8.18 -20.42
CA LYS A 527 8.47 -7.64 -19.97
C LYS A 527 7.41 -8.72 -20.16
N THR A 528 6.73 -9.09 -19.07
CA THR A 528 5.69 -10.11 -19.11
C THR A 528 4.70 -9.93 -17.95
N SER A 529 3.83 -10.91 -17.73
CA SER A 529 2.84 -10.88 -16.66
C SER A 529 3.09 -11.96 -15.62
N LEU A 530 2.73 -11.68 -14.37
CA LEU A 530 2.82 -12.63 -13.25
C LEU A 530 2.04 -13.92 -13.51
N LYS A 531 0.96 -13.87 -14.27
CA LYS A 531 0.19 -15.06 -14.63
C LYS A 531 0.98 -16.10 -15.45
N TYR A 532 2.14 -15.70 -16.00
CA TYR A 532 3.01 -16.56 -16.80
C TYR A 532 4.28 -17.00 -16.06
N ILE A 533 4.35 -16.81 -14.73
CA ILE A 533 5.51 -17.25 -13.95
C ILE A 533 5.74 -18.75 -14.12
N ASP A 534 4.69 -19.58 -14.06
CA ASP A 534 4.79 -21.03 -14.29
C ASP A 534 5.36 -21.36 -15.65
N ASN A 535 4.96 -20.62 -16.68
CA ASN A 535 5.48 -20.80 -18.03
C ASN A 535 6.97 -20.41 -18.12
N LEU A 536 7.37 -19.31 -17.45
CA LEU A 536 8.78 -18.92 -17.37
C LEU A 536 9.62 -20.00 -16.67
N LEU A 537 9.13 -20.52 -15.55
CA LEU A 537 9.81 -21.55 -14.79
C LEU A 537 9.86 -22.86 -15.56
N ALA A 538 8.78 -23.30 -16.21
CA ALA A 538 8.77 -24.47 -17.06
C ALA A 538 9.73 -24.33 -18.27
N ALA A 539 9.86 -23.13 -18.82
CA ALA A 539 10.79 -22.87 -19.91
C ALA A 539 12.26 -23.01 -19.49
N THR A 540 12.59 -22.96 -18.18
CA THR A 540 13.97 -23.16 -17.70
C THR A 540 14.47 -24.62 -17.85
N GLU A 541 13.56 -25.56 -17.99
CA GLU A 541 13.90 -26.99 -18.14
C GLU A 541 14.28 -27.37 -19.58
N GLY A 542 14.06 -26.44 -20.54
CA GLY A 542 14.37 -26.67 -21.96
C GLY A 542 15.83 -26.40 -22.34
N SER A 543 16.33 -27.10 -23.35
CA SER A 543 17.61 -26.77 -23.99
C SER A 543 17.39 -25.91 -25.24
N TYR A 544 18.09 -24.79 -25.38
CA TYR A 544 17.87 -23.85 -26.48
C TYR A 544 19.09 -23.60 -27.32
N ARG A 545 18.99 -23.72 -28.67
CA ARG A 545 20.07 -23.40 -29.60
C ARG A 545 20.20 -21.89 -29.83
N LYS A 546 21.09 -21.27 -29.11
CA LYS A 546 21.33 -19.83 -28.99
C LYS A 546 21.49 -19.07 -30.31
N SER A 547 22.28 -19.63 -31.26
CA SER A 547 22.65 -18.93 -32.50
C SER A 547 21.47 -18.60 -33.41
N ALA A 548 20.38 -19.37 -33.33
CA ALA A 548 19.15 -19.11 -34.09
C ALA A 548 18.41 -17.88 -33.60
N PHE A 549 18.36 -17.69 -32.27
CA PHE A 549 17.63 -16.61 -31.63
C PHE A 549 18.36 -15.27 -31.68
N TYR A 550 19.71 -15.27 -31.62
CA TYR A 550 20.48 -14.04 -31.82
C TYR A 550 20.25 -13.42 -33.20
N LYS A 551 20.16 -14.24 -34.27
CA LYS A 551 19.82 -13.74 -35.60
C LYS A 551 18.39 -13.20 -35.69
N LEU A 552 17.45 -13.82 -34.99
CA LEU A 552 16.05 -13.32 -34.93
C LEU A 552 15.94 -12.00 -34.18
N ALA A 553 16.68 -11.83 -33.09
CA ALA A 553 16.73 -10.57 -32.38
C ALA A 553 17.35 -9.44 -33.19
N GLU A 554 18.37 -9.71 -33.97
CA GLU A 554 18.93 -8.70 -34.92
C GLU A 554 17.93 -8.32 -36.00
N ILE A 555 17.17 -9.30 -36.51
CA ILE A 555 16.10 -9.04 -37.49
C ILE A 555 14.94 -8.29 -36.87
N SER A 556 14.58 -8.59 -35.60
CA SER A 556 13.49 -7.91 -34.90
C SER A 556 13.75 -6.41 -34.67
N LYS A 557 15.01 -6.03 -34.50
CA LYS A 557 15.43 -4.61 -34.45
C LYS A 557 15.08 -3.85 -35.74
N LEU A 558 14.99 -4.55 -36.87
CA LEU A 558 14.61 -3.97 -38.15
C LEU A 558 13.10 -4.09 -38.42
N SER A 559 12.51 -5.24 -38.12
CA SER A 559 11.08 -5.51 -38.26
C SER A 559 10.68 -6.75 -37.45
N GLU A 560 9.79 -6.59 -36.48
CA GLU A 560 9.23 -7.70 -35.71
C GLU A 560 8.48 -8.70 -36.59
N LYS A 561 7.70 -8.20 -37.54
CA LYS A 561 6.96 -9.05 -38.48
C LYS A 561 7.87 -9.91 -39.36
N LEU A 562 9.05 -9.40 -39.74
CA LEU A 562 10.03 -10.18 -40.49
C LEU A 562 10.70 -11.23 -39.60
N ALA A 563 10.98 -10.91 -38.34
CA ALA A 563 11.51 -11.86 -37.38
C ALA A 563 10.49 -12.99 -37.11
N GLU A 564 9.21 -12.68 -36.97
CA GLU A 564 8.12 -13.64 -36.81
C GLU A 564 7.99 -14.58 -38.01
N LEU A 565 8.04 -14.05 -39.24
CA LEU A 565 8.01 -14.85 -40.47
C LEU A 565 9.21 -15.78 -40.54
N LYS A 566 10.41 -15.29 -40.21
CA LYS A 566 11.64 -16.10 -40.21
C LYS A 566 11.67 -17.12 -39.07
N PHE A 567 11.06 -16.81 -37.96
CA PHE A 567 10.86 -17.72 -36.85
C PHE A 567 9.96 -18.88 -37.25
N ASN A 568 8.80 -18.59 -37.88
CA ASN A 568 7.88 -19.60 -38.39
C ASN A 568 8.47 -20.45 -39.50
N ASP A 569 9.22 -19.86 -40.45
CA ASP A 569 9.92 -20.59 -41.54
C ASP A 569 10.98 -21.58 -41.00
N ARG A 570 11.62 -21.25 -39.88
CA ARG A 570 12.57 -22.16 -39.24
C ARG A 570 11.93 -23.28 -38.47
N SER A 571 10.72 -23.06 -37.90
CA SER A 571 9.98 -24.07 -37.16
C SER A 571 9.57 -25.26 -38.03
N GLU A 572 9.31 -24.98 -39.32
CA GLU A 572 8.93 -26.01 -40.29
C GLU A 572 10.12 -26.87 -40.80
N LYS A 573 11.36 -26.40 -40.64
CA LYS A 573 12.56 -26.99 -41.23
C LYS A 573 13.47 -27.78 -40.29
N THR A 574 13.17 -27.80 -39.01
CA THR A 574 14.03 -28.42 -38.00
C THR A 574 13.22 -29.24 -37.01
N ASP A 575 13.64 -30.45 -36.69
CA ASP A 575 13.14 -31.29 -35.58
C ASP A 575 13.46 -30.62 -34.23
N PHE A 576 12.73 -29.58 -33.90
CA PHE A 576 12.93 -28.77 -32.70
C PHE A 576 11.89 -29.04 -31.66
N GLU A 577 12.14 -30.04 -30.83
CA GLU A 577 11.47 -30.21 -29.56
C GLU A 577 11.59 -28.93 -28.69
N ASP A 578 12.77 -28.30 -28.73
CA ASP A 578 13.13 -27.06 -28.08
C ASP A 578 12.32 -25.85 -28.61
N TYR A 579 12.03 -25.82 -29.92
CA TYR A 579 11.28 -24.76 -30.56
C TYR A 579 9.77 -24.83 -30.20
N GLU A 580 9.23 -26.03 -30.19
CA GLU A 580 7.84 -26.24 -29.76
C GLU A 580 7.65 -25.87 -28.28
N ASN A 581 8.62 -26.17 -27.42
CA ASN A 581 8.64 -25.74 -26.01
C ASN A 581 8.67 -24.22 -25.90
N LEU A 582 9.49 -23.56 -26.71
CA LEU A 582 9.61 -22.10 -26.72
C LEU A 582 8.33 -21.45 -27.24
N LYS A 583 7.74 -21.98 -28.31
CA LYS A 583 6.48 -21.55 -28.89
C LYS A 583 5.31 -21.75 -27.91
N ARG A 584 5.31 -22.87 -27.19
CA ARG A 584 4.26 -23.21 -26.21
C ARG A 584 4.35 -22.37 -24.96
N ASN A 585 5.55 -22.10 -24.47
CA ASN A 585 5.78 -21.46 -23.17
C ASN A 585 6.02 -19.95 -23.27
N LEU A 586 6.81 -19.46 -24.23
CA LEU A 586 7.24 -18.05 -24.28
C LEU A 586 6.37 -17.17 -25.21
N LEU A 587 5.94 -17.66 -26.37
CA LEU A 587 5.09 -16.86 -27.27
C LEU A 587 3.74 -16.47 -26.67
N PRO A 588 3.03 -17.34 -25.90
CA PRO A 588 1.78 -16.95 -25.25
C PRO A 588 1.92 -15.82 -24.24
N MET A 589 3.13 -15.59 -23.74
CA MET A 589 3.43 -14.54 -22.76
C MET A 589 3.50 -13.13 -23.35
N GLY A 590 3.35 -12.97 -24.68
CA GLY A 590 3.45 -11.67 -25.33
C GLY A 590 4.86 -11.07 -25.30
N MET A 591 5.90 -11.88 -25.05
CA MET A 591 7.29 -11.41 -25.15
C MET A 591 7.64 -11.08 -26.59
N ASP A 592 8.30 -9.95 -26.79
CA ASP A 592 8.96 -9.66 -28.05
C ASP A 592 10.20 -10.57 -28.25
N PHE A 593 10.73 -10.61 -29.47
CA PHE A 593 11.93 -11.44 -29.76
C PHE A 593 13.17 -11.00 -28.98
N HIS A 594 13.23 -9.73 -28.58
CA HIS A 594 14.32 -9.22 -27.78
C HIS A 594 14.25 -9.75 -26.35
N GLY A 595 13.04 -9.79 -25.77
CA GLY A 595 12.76 -10.42 -24.47
C GLY A 595 13.07 -11.92 -24.47
N ILE A 596 12.70 -12.64 -25.55
CA ILE A 596 13.02 -14.08 -25.71
C ILE A 596 14.52 -14.31 -25.71
N VAL A 597 15.30 -13.51 -26.46
CA VAL A 597 16.75 -13.63 -26.48
C VAL A 597 17.36 -13.31 -25.12
N THR A 598 16.84 -12.30 -24.45
CA THR A 598 17.26 -11.94 -23.09
C THR A 598 17.00 -13.09 -22.13
N PHE A 599 15.83 -13.76 -22.25
CA PHE A 599 15.49 -14.94 -21.44
C PHE A 599 16.45 -16.12 -21.71
N ILE A 600 16.79 -16.39 -22.97
CA ILE A 600 17.76 -17.46 -23.32
C ILE A 600 19.13 -17.17 -22.71
N LYS A 601 19.56 -15.91 -22.69
CA LYS A 601 20.82 -15.52 -22.02
C LYS A 601 20.74 -15.73 -20.50
N LEU A 602 19.57 -15.50 -19.89
CA LEU A 602 19.33 -15.77 -18.49
C LEU A 602 19.52 -17.26 -18.13
N LEU A 603 19.26 -18.17 -19.07
CA LEU A 603 19.42 -19.62 -18.89
C LEU A 603 20.88 -20.11 -19.07
N GLU A 604 21.77 -19.27 -19.59
CA GLU A 604 23.13 -19.66 -19.95
C GLU A 604 24.09 -19.78 -18.75
N ASP A 605 23.78 -19.06 -17.65
CA ASP A 605 24.58 -19.02 -16.42
C ASP A 605 23.99 -19.90 -15.32
#